data_6c0c2500237926f8daec237384beac80
#
_entry.id   6c0c2500237926f8daec237384beac80
#
_cell.length_a   1.000
_cell.length_b   1.000
_cell.length_c   1.000
_cell.angle_alpha   90.00
_cell.angle_beta   90.00
_cell.angle_gamma   90.00
#
_symmetry.space_group_name_H-M   'P 1'
#
loop_
_entity.id
_entity.type
_entity.pdbx_description
1 polymer ?
#
loop_
_entity_poly.entity_id
_entity_poly.type
_entity_poly.pdbx_seq_one_letter_code
_entity_poly.pdbx_strand_id
1 'polypeptide(L)'
;DVAPSRGLGDVYKRQLEDLLRYQMNDNFREHVPLRSDIHFLNDYLNLEKVRRDHFDYNITEEGNIDGIQLPALLFIPFVENAVKHNFDSEHPSYVHLFFKVDDNQLEFLCENSKPAIATGKSRVGGIGLTNIRRRLELLYIGRYLLEVSETANKYVVNLKLNL
;
A
#
# COMPACT_ATOMS: atom_id res chain seq x y z
N ASP A 1 21.11 9.90 20.95
CA ASP A 1 21.23 8.44 20.99
C ASP A 1 20.00 7.79 20.40
N VAL A 2 20.15 7.29 19.20
CA VAL A 2 19.09 6.56 18.54
C VAL A 2 19.01 5.17 19.18
N ALA A 3 17.84 4.80 19.69
CA ALA A 3 17.63 3.47 20.26
C ALA A 3 18.04 2.41 19.24
N PRO A 4 18.83 1.38 19.62
CA PRO A 4 19.30 0.35 18.69
C PRO A 4 18.20 -0.32 17.88
N SER A 5 16.98 -0.41 18.45
CA SER A 5 15.82 -0.97 17.78
C SER A 5 15.34 -0.10 16.58
N ARG A 6 15.52 1.21 16.61
CA ARG A 6 15.17 2.09 15.49
C ARG A 6 16.14 1.95 14.33
N GLY A 7 17.44 1.81 14.62
CA GLY A 7 18.46 1.56 13.60
C GLY A 7 18.24 0.27 12.84
N LEU A 8 17.87 -0.79 13.54
CA LEU A 8 17.54 -2.10 12.94
C LEU A 8 16.27 -2.02 12.09
N GLY A 9 15.23 -1.31 12.55
CA GLY A 9 14.00 -1.11 11.78
C GLY A 9 14.25 -0.37 10.48
N ASP A 10 15.07 0.67 10.49
CA ASP A 10 15.42 1.43 9.29
C ASP A 10 16.28 0.62 8.31
N VAL A 11 17.19 -0.21 8.80
CA VAL A 11 17.98 -1.13 7.96
C VAL A 11 17.06 -2.17 7.31
N TYR A 12 16.14 -2.77 8.07
CA TYR A 12 15.17 -3.71 7.53
C TYR A 12 14.27 -3.06 6.49
N LYS A 13 13.81 -1.85 6.73
CA LYS A 13 12.97 -1.12 5.78
C LYS A 13 13.71 -0.87 4.48
N ARG A 14 14.97 -0.43 4.54
CA ARG A 14 15.81 -0.25 3.34
C ARG A 14 16.00 -1.54 2.58
N GLN A 15 16.29 -2.63 3.28
CA GLN A 15 16.46 -3.94 2.65
C GLN A 15 15.18 -4.38 1.93
N LEU A 16 14.01 -4.15 2.53
CA LEU A 16 12.73 -4.42 1.91
C LEU A 16 12.47 -3.52 0.70
N GLU A 17 12.77 -2.23 0.80
CA GLU A 17 12.65 -1.29 -0.32
C GLU A 17 13.57 -1.67 -1.48
N ASP A 18 14.81 -2.05 -1.20
CA ASP A 18 15.77 -2.48 -2.21
C ASP A 18 15.34 -3.78 -2.88
N LEU A 19 14.86 -4.74 -2.09
CA LEU A 19 14.31 -6.00 -2.59
C LEU A 19 13.10 -5.76 -3.49
N LEU A 20 12.24 -4.85 -3.09
CA LEU A 20 11.07 -4.41 -3.86
C LEU A 20 11.46 -3.82 -5.20
N ARG A 21 12.41 -2.89 -5.21
CA ARG A 21 12.89 -2.26 -6.44
C ARG A 21 13.49 -3.28 -7.38
N TYR A 22 14.28 -4.21 -6.85
CA TYR A 22 14.88 -5.30 -7.62
C TYR A 22 13.79 -6.17 -8.26
N GLN A 23 12.79 -6.59 -7.49
CA GLN A 23 11.70 -7.41 -8.01
C GLN A 23 10.83 -6.65 -9.01
N MET A 24 10.60 -5.37 -8.82
CA MET A 24 9.85 -4.55 -9.78
C MET A 24 10.57 -4.41 -11.12
N ASN A 25 11.89 -4.33 -11.11
CA ASN A 25 12.67 -4.19 -12.34
C ASN A 25 12.78 -5.49 -13.13
N ASP A 26 12.99 -6.62 -12.44
CA ASP A 26 13.26 -7.91 -13.08
C ASP A 26 12.00 -8.75 -13.32
N ASN A 27 10.97 -8.60 -12.47
CA ASN A 27 9.79 -9.47 -12.46
C ASN A 27 8.48 -8.70 -12.70
N PHE A 28 8.52 -7.62 -13.44
CA PHE A 28 7.37 -6.76 -13.72
C PHE A 28 6.13 -7.52 -14.22
N ARG A 29 6.33 -8.62 -14.95
CA ARG A 29 5.24 -9.42 -15.54
C ARG A 29 5.02 -10.76 -14.83
N GLU A 30 5.82 -11.07 -13.84
CA GLU A 30 5.65 -12.31 -13.12
C GLU A 30 4.40 -12.28 -12.25
N HIS A 31 3.60 -13.34 -12.36
CA HIS A 31 2.43 -13.52 -11.53
C HIS A 31 2.79 -14.27 -10.26
N VAL A 32 2.33 -13.75 -9.15
CA VAL A 32 2.51 -14.33 -7.82
C VAL A 32 1.15 -14.50 -7.15
N PRO A 33 1.04 -15.43 -6.18
CA PRO A 33 -0.20 -15.54 -5.42
C PRO A 33 -0.53 -14.24 -4.68
N LEU A 34 -1.78 -13.81 -4.74
CA LEU A 34 -2.25 -12.65 -3.97
C LEU A 34 -1.92 -12.80 -2.48
N ARG A 35 -1.99 -14.01 -1.96
CA ARG A 35 -1.62 -14.32 -0.57
C ARG A 35 -0.18 -13.89 -0.25
N SER A 36 0.74 -14.06 -1.17
CA SER A 36 2.14 -13.64 -1.00
C SER A 36 2.27 -12.12 -0.90
N ASP A 37 1.53 -11.38 -1.73
CA ASP A 37 1.52 -9.93 -1.67
C ASP A 37 0.90 -9.42 -0.35
N ILE A 38 -0.17 -10.05 0.11
CA ILE A 38 -0.79 -9.70 1.40
C ILE A 38 0.18 -9.93 2.55
N HIS A 39 0.90 -11.05 2.57
CA HIS A 39 1.95 -11.30 3.57
C HIS A 39 3.03 -10.23 3.53
N PHE A 40 3.47 -9.87 2.35
CA PHE A 40 4.46 -8.82 2.17
C PHE A 40 3.98 -7.47 2.72
N LEU A 41 2.75 -7.09 2.42
CA LEU A 41 2.14 -5.86 2.93
C LEU A 41 2.02 -5.86 4.45
N ASN A 42 1.67 -7.01 5.02
CA ASN A 42 1.62 -7.16 6.47
C ASN A 42 2.99 -6.95 7.11
N ASP A 43 4.03 -7.54 6.55
CA ASP A 43 5.40 -7.37 7.04
C ASP A 43 5.86 -5.91 6.93
N TYR A 44 5.57 -5.27 5.80
CA TYR A 44 5.89 -3.87 5.58
C TYR A 44 5.21 -2.95 6.61
N LEU A 45 3.91 -3.12 6.82
CA LEU A 45 3.15 -2.31 7.78
C LEU A 45 3.55 -2.61 9.22
N ASN A 46 3.91 -3.84 9.53
CA ASN A 46 4.42 -4.21 10.85
C ASN A 46 5.75 -3.52 11.16
N LEU A 47 6.64 -3.39 10.19
CA LEU A 47 7.87 -2.62 10.33
C LEU A 47 7.58 -1.13 10.59
N GLU A 48 6.60 -0.55 9.91
CA GLU A 48 6.18 0.82 10.19
C GLU A 48 5.62 0.96 11.61
N LYS A 49 4.86 -0.01 12.09
CA LYS A 49 4.32 0.00 13.44
C LYS A 49 5.43 -0.06 14.51
N VAL A 50 6.47 -0.84 14.28
CA VAL A 50 7.63 -0.91 15.17
C VAL A 50 8.41 0.41 15.19
N ARG A 51 8.51 1.08 14.06
CA ARG A 51 9.29 2.30 13.90
C ARG A 51 8.59 3.56 14.39
N ARG A 52 7.25 3.59 14.33
CA ARG A 52 6.45 4.79 14.59
C ARG A 52 5.66 4.66 15.88
N ASP A 53 5.62 5.76 16.63
CA ASP A 53 4.69 5.89 17.76
C ASP A 53 3.28 6.23 17.24
N HIS A 54 2.26 5.72 17.88
CA HIS A 54 0.86 6.02 17.57
C HIS A 54 0.41 5.63 16.16
N PHE A 55 1.05 4.67 15.54
CA PHE A 55 0.65 4.10 14.25
C PHE A 55 0.03 2.72 14.46
N ASP A 56 -1.07 2.47 13.77
CA ASP A 56 -1.70 1.17 13.73
C ASP A 56 -2.16 0.83 12.31
N TYR A 57 -2.38 -0.44 12.06
CA TYR A 57 -2.89 -0.90 10.77
C TYR A 57 -3.74 -2.15 10.92
N ASN A 58 -4.59 -2.39 9.94
CA ASN A 58 -5.23 -3.69 9.79
C ASN A 58 -5.32 -4.08 8.32
N ILE A 59 -5.41 -5.38 8.08
CA ILE A 59 -5.66 -5.97 6.77
C ILE A 59 -6.84 -6.90 6.93
N THR A 60 -7.92 -6.66 6.20
CA THR A 60 -9.10 -7.50 6.20
C THR A 60 -9.31 -8.14 4.84
N GLU A 61 -9.88 -9.32 4.83
CA GLU A 61 -10.08 -10.14 3.65
C GLU A 61 -11.53 -10.63 3.57
N GLU A 62 -12.08 -10.66 2.37
CA GLU A 62 -13.40 -11.21 2.10
C GLU A 62 -13.37 -12.00 0.78
N GLY A 63 -14.02 -13.16 0.78
CA GLY A 63 -14.07 -14.03 -0.38
C GLY A 63 -12.87 -14.98 -0.45
N ASN A 64 -12.72 -15.63 -1.60
CA ASN A 64 -11.67 -16.62 -1.80
C ASN A 64 -10.39 -15.98 -2.33
N ILE A 65 -9.51 -15.59 -1.40
CA ILE A 65 -8.21 -14.98 -1.72
C ILE A 65 -7.24 -16.00 -2.33
N ASP A 66 -7.33 -17.25 -1.86
CA ASP A 66 -6.43 -18.30 -2.31
C ASP A 66 -6.75 -18.72 -3.76
N GLY A 67 -5.74 -18.92 -4.55
CA GLY A 67 -5.88 -19.24 -5.96
C GLY A 67 -5.84 -18.04 -6.91
N ILE A 68 -5.85 -16.83 -6.39
CA ILE A 68 -5.70 -15.61 -7.20
C ILE A 68 -4.22 -15.37 -7.49
N GLN A 69 -3.90 -15.19 -8.76
CA GLN A 69 -2.55 -14.86 -9.24
C GLN A 69 -2.57 -13.46 -9.86
N LEU A 70 -1.64 -12.62 -9.46
CA LEU A 70 -1.54 -11.23 -9.91
C LEU A 70 -0.08 -10.87 -10.23
N PRO A 71 0.15 -9.86 -11.05
CA PRO A 71 1.49 -9.30 -11.18
C PRO A 71 2.05 -8.91 -9.80
N ALA A 72 3.30 -9.26 -9.58
CA ALA A 72 3.96 -9.05 -8.29
C ALA A 72 3.96 -7.57 -7.90
N LEU A 73 3.79 -7.31 -6.61
CA LEU A 73 3.96 -5.98 -6.01
C LEU A 73 3.03 -4.91 -6.59
N LEU A 74 1.81 -5.31 -6.92
CA LEU A 74 0.83 -4.38 -7.49
C LEU A 74 0.31 -3.36 -6.47
N PHE A 75 0.18 -3.76 -5.21
CA PHE A 75 -0.47 -2.95 -4.18
C PHE A 75 0.49 -2.13 -3.33
N ILE A 76 1.78 -2.49 -3.29
CA ILE A 76 2.75 -1.82 -2.41
C ILE A 76 2.89 -0.32 -2.68
N PRO A 77 2.83 0.17 -3.93
CA PRO A 77 2.89 1.61 -4.16
C PRO A 77 1.77 2.39 -3.48
N PHE A 78 0.57 1.83 -3.39
CA PHE A 78 -0.54 2.45 -2.67
C PHE A 78 -0.27 2.53 -1.17
N VAL A 79 0.28 1.47 -0.61
CA VAL A 79 0.57 1.36 0.82
C VAL A 79 1.74 2.27 1.20
N GLU A 80 2.79 2.32 0.38
CA GLU A 80 3.89 3.26 0.57
C GLU A 80 3.39 4.70 0.58
N ASN A 81 2.51 5.02 -0.35
CA ASN A 81 1.90 6.34 -0.45
C ASN A 81 1.09 6.68 0.82
N ALA A 82 0.28 5.73 1.29
CA ALA A 82 -0.50 5.87 2.51
C ALA A 82 0.37 6.14 3.74
N VAL A 83 1.43 5.36 3.92
CA VAL A 83 2.38 5.50 5.03
C VAL A 83 3.13 6.82 4.96
N LYS A 84 3.51 7.25 3.77
CA LYS A 84 4.24 8.51 3.56
C LYS A 84 3.39 9.73 3.89
N HIS A 85 2.11 9.70 3.57
CA HIS A 85 1.23 10.86 3.69
C HIS A 85 0.43 10.91 4.98
N ASN A 86 0.44 9.87 5.81
CA ASN A 86 -0.29 9.85 7.07
C ASN A 86 0.58 10.14 8.30
N PHE A 87 1.85 10.48 8.11
CA PHE A 87 2.78 10.68 9.22
C PHE A 87 2.34 11.84 10.11
N ASP A 88 2.13 11.53 11.40
CA ASP A 88 1.83 12.48 12.45
C ASP A 88 2.54 12.03 13.72
N SER A 89 3.44 12.88 14.25
CA SER A 89 4.22 12.54 15.44
C SER A 89 3.44 12.71 16.74
N GLU A 90 2.33 13.41 16.72
CA GLU A 90 1.58 13.79 17.92
C GLU A 90 0.22 13.10 18.04
N HIS A 91 -0.36 12.70 16.92
CA HIS A 91 -1.70 12.14 16.86
C HIS A 91 -1.69 10.72 16.31
N PRO A 92 -2.68 9.88 16.70
CA PRO A 92 -2.79 8.55 16.13
C PRO A 92 -2.97 8.58 14.62
N SER A 93 -2.26 7.69 13.94
CA SER A 93 -2.37 7.49 12.50
C SER A 93 -2.63 6.01 12.19
N TYR A 94 -3.25 5.75 11.06
CA TYR A 94 -3.60 4.38 10.68
C TYR A 94 -3.55 4.16 9.18
N VAL A 95 -3.41 2.89 8.82
CA VAL A 95 -3.64 2.38 7.46
C VAL A 95 -4.55 1.17 7.56
N HIS A 96 -5.65 1.18 6.84
CA HIS A 96 -6.55 0.03 6.71
C HIS A 96 -6.54 -0.46 5.28
N LEU A 97 -6.25 -1.76 5.10
CA LEU A 97 -6.32 -2.43 3.81
C LEU A 97 -7.49 -3.42 3.81
N PHE A 98 -8.20 -3.46 2.72
CA PHE A 98 -9.30 -4.39 2.52
C PHE A 98 -9.18 -5.03 1.14
N PHE A 99 -9.22 -6.36 1.11
CA PHE A 99 -9.21 -7.17 -0.10
C PHE A 99 -10.50 -7.97 -0.18
N LYS A 100 -11.22 -7.81 -1.26
CA LYS A 100 -12.43 -8.59 -1.52
C LYS A 100 -12.35 -9.25 -2.88
N VAL A 101 -12.59 -10.55 -2.90
CA VAL A 101 -12.68 -11.33 -4.13
C VAL A 101 -14.11 -11.82 -4.29
N ASP A 102 -14.74 -11.45 -5.40
CA ASP A 102 -16.08 -11.87 -5.78
C ASP A 102 -16.06 -12.29 -7.25
N ASP A 103 -16.25 -13.58 -7.50
CA ASP A 103 -16.09 -14.19 -8.82
C ASP A 103 -14.73 -13.83 -9.46
N ASN A 104 -14.76 -13.11 -10.57
CA ASN A 104 -13.57 -12.68 -11.30
C ASN A 104 -13.18 -11.22 -11.01
N GLN A 105 -13.68 -10.65 -9.93
CA GLN A 105 -13.37 -9.28 -9.56
C GLN A 105 -12.62 -9.24 -8.23
N LEU A 106 -11.53 -8.51 -8.21
CA LEU A 106 -10.82 -8.16 -6.99
C LEU A 106 -11.04 -6.68 -6.68
N GLU A 107 -11.48 -6.38 -5.48
CA GLU A 107 -11.54 -5.03 -4.94
C GLU A 107 -10.47 -4.86 -3.87
N PHE A 108 -9.66 -3.84 -4.02
CA PHE A 108 -8.65 -3.42 -3.06
C PHE A 108 -8.95 -2.02 -2.59
N LEU A 109 -9.09 -1.85 -1.28
CA LEU A 109 -9.29 -0.54 -0.66
C LEU A 109 -8.13 -0.25 0.28
N CYS A 110 -7.55 0.94 0.13
CA CYS A 110 -6.50 1.44 1.02
C CYS A 110 -6.96 2.77 1.61
N GLU A 111 -7.20 2.77 2.91
CA GLU A 111 -7.59 3.97 3.64
C GLU A 111 -6.47 4.37 4.58
N ASN A 112 -6.14 5.65 4.60
CA ASN A 112 -5.20 6.17 5.58
C ASN A 112 -5.73 7.45 6.23
N SER A 113 -5.36 7.62 7.51
CA SER A 113 -5.59 8.87 8.22
C SER A 113 -4.77 10.01 7.61
N LYS A 114 -5.23 11.22 7.80
CA LYS A 114 -4.49 12.44 7.41
C LYS A 114 -3.97 13.13 8.66
N PRO A 115 -2.80 13.80 8.58
CA PRO A 115 -2.29 14.57 9.70
C PRO A 115 -3.30 15.63 10.16
N ALA A 116 -3.38 15.85 11.48
CA ALA A 116 -4.28 16.82 12.07
C ALA A 116 -3.94 18.27 11.63
N ILE A 117 -2.66 18.54 11.34
CA ILE A 117 -2.21 19.81 10.80
C ILE A 117 -1.85 19.57 9.33
N ALA A 118 -2.65 20.13 8.44
CA ALA A 118 -2.33 20.12 7.02
C ALA A 118 -1.01 20.87 6.81
N THR A 119 0.07 20.13 6.58
CA THR A 119 1.26 20.74 6.00
C THR A 119 0.89 21.14 4.58
N GLY A 120 0.87 22.44 4.29
CA GLY A 120 0.29 23.03 3.07
C GLY A 120 0.88 22.61 1.73
N LYS A 121 1.37 21.39 1.61
CA LYS A 121 1.96 20.82 0.40
C LYS A 121 1.57 19.38 0.13
N SER A 122 0.57 18.81 0.79
CA SER A 122 0.15 17.48 0.42
C SER A 122 -0.70 17.56 -0.85
N ARG A 123 -0.06 17.59 -1.96
CA ARG A 123 -0.70 17.25 -3.22
C ARG A 123 -0.84 15.74 -3.24
N VAL A 124 -1.94 15.31 -2.73
CA VAL A 124 -2.38 13.94 -2.84
C VAL A 124 -2.52 13.62 -4.33
N GLY A 125 -1.93 12.54 -4.78
CA GLY A 125 -1.97 12.16 -6.17
C GLY A 125 -0.79 12.63 -7.01
N GLY A 126 0.35 12.94 -6.38
CA GLY A 126 1.58 13.28 -7.09
C GLY A 126 2.13 12.15 -7.95
N ILE A 127 3.40 12.19 -8.24
CA ILE A 127 4.12 11.29 -9.16
C ILE A 127 3.82 9.80 -8.90
N GLY A 128 3.60 9.40 -7.64
CA GLY A 128 3.29 8.02 -7.27
C GLY A 128 2.03 7.47 -7.93
N LEU A 129 0.92 8.21 -7.88
CA LEU A 129 -0.34 7.76 -8.51
C LEU A 129 -0.27 7.78 -10.03
N THR A 130 0.47 8.69 -10.63
CA THR A 130 0.68 8.72 -12.08
C THR A 130 1.38 7.45 -12.55
N ASN A 131 2.42 7.01 -11.86
CA ASN A 131 3.13 5.77 -12.18
C ASN A 131 2.26 4.53 -11.96
N ILE A 132 1.46 4.53 -10.91
CA ILE A 132 0.52 3.44 -10.62
C ILE A 132 -0.52 3.33 -11.75
N ARG A 133 -1.11 4.44 -12.17
CA ARG A 133 -2.08 4.45 -13.27
C ARG A 133 -1.46 3.94 -14.56
N ARG A 134 -0.24 4.36 -14.87
CA ARG A 134 0.48 3.87 -16.05
C ARG A 134 0.68 2.36 -16.01
N ARG A 135 1.06 1.84 -14.86
CA ARG A 135 1.24 0.39 -14.68
C ARG A 135 -0.08 -0.36 -14.86
N LEU A 136 -1.17 0.15 -14.29
CA LEU A 136 -2.49 -0.44 -14.45
C LEU A 136 -2.96 -0.41 -15.91
N GLU A 137 -2.71 0.68 -16.63
CA GLU A 137 -3.00 0.75 -18.06
C GLU A 137 -2.24 -0.29 -18.87
N LEU A 138 -0.99 -0.59 -18.51
CA LEU A 138 -0.20 -1.60 -19.18
C LEU A 138 -0.65 -3.02 -18.86
N LEU A 139 -1.05 -3.28 -17.62
CA LEU A 139 -1.36 -4.62 -17.13
C LEU A 139 -2.85 -4.98 -17.24
N TYR A 140 -3.74 -4.02 -17.09
CA TYR A 140 -5.18 -4.21 -16.98
C TYR A 140 -5.95 -3.24 -17.88
N ILE A 141 -5.48 -3.04 -19.09
CA ILE A 141 -6.15 -2.13 -20.04
C ILE A 141 -7.63 -2.44 -20.17
N GLY A 142 -8.49 -1.45 -19.89
CA GLY A 142 -9.94 -1.60 -19.95
C GLY A 142 -10.53 -2.55 -18.89
N ARG A 143 -9.72 -3.03 -17.94
CA ARG A 143 -10.16 -4.01 -16.92
C ARG A 143 -9.91 -3.54 -15.50
N TYR A 144 -9.71 -2.26 -15.28
CA TYR A 144 -9.56 -1.71 -13.94
C TYR A 144 -10.37 -0.44 -13.76
N LEU A 145 -10.71 -0.15 -12.53
CA LEU A 145 -11.29 1.12 -12.11
C LEU A 145 -10.54 1.58 -10.86
N LEU A 146 -9.97 2.77 -10.92
CA LEU A 146 -9.25 3.37 -9.81
C LEU A 146 -9.94 4.65 -9.39
N GLU A 147 -10.47 4.67 -8.18
CA GLU A 147 -11.15 5.81 -7.59
C GLU A 147 -10.39 6.30 -6.36
N VAL A 148 -10.31 7.60 -6.21
CA VAL A 148 -9.65 8.25 -5.09
C VAL A 148 -10.62 9.23 -4.46
N SER A 149 -10.79 9.14 -3.15
CA SER A 149 -11.59 10.09 -2.38
C SER A 149 -10.81 10.63 -1.19
N GLU A 150 -11.09 11.86 -0.84
CA GLU A 150 -10.38 12.56 0.21
C GLU A 150 -11.35 13.41 1.04
N THR A 151 -11.22 13.32 2.36
CA THR A 151 -11.90 14.18 3.31
C THR A 151 -10.87 14.94 4.15
N ALA A 152 -11.31 15.74 5.11
CA ALA A 152 -10.40 16.41 6.03
C ALA A 152 -9.58 15.42 6.87
N ASN A 153 -10.10 14.23 7.14
CA ASN A 153 -9.54 13.28 8.10
C ASN A 153 -8.92 12.05 7.48
N LYS A 154 -9.29 11.72 6.25
CA LYS A 154 -8.84 10.47 5.62
C LYS A 154 -8.72 10.57 4.12
N TYR A 155 -7.91 9.67 3.58
CA TYR A 155 -7.69 9.48 2.16
C TYR A 155 -7.95 8.02 1.81
N VAL A 156 -8.74 7.79 0.79
CA VAL A 156 -9.17 6.44 0.40
C VAL A 156 -8.89 6.21 -1.08
N VAL A 157 -8.20 5.12 -1.36
CA VAL A 157 -8.03 4.60 -2.72
C VAL A 157 -8.84 3.33 -2.86
N ASN A 158 -9.64 3.24 -3.89
CA ASN A 158 -10.38 2.04 -4.24
C ASN A 158 -9.98 1.58 -5.64
N LEU A 159 -9.45 0.38 -5.73
CA LEU A 159 -9.04 -0.24 -6.98
C LEU A 159 -9.88 -1.49 -7.22
N LYS A 160 -10.56 -1.55 -8.35
CA LYS A 160 -11.27 -2.74 -8.81
C LYS A 160 -10.57 -3.31 -10.03
N LEU A 161 -10.30 -4.59 -10.01
CA LEU A 161 -9.65 -5.32 -11.10
C LEU A 161 -10.59 -6.43 -11.59
N ASN A 162 -10.77 -6.50 -12.88
CA ASN A 162 -11.37 -7.68 -13.52
C ASN A 162 -10.24 -8.67 -13.83
N LEU A 163 -10.30 -9.80 -13.17
CA LEU A 163 -9.28 -10.84 -13.23
C LEU A 163 -9.36 -11.68 -14.51
#